data_7f6e1deee9737f8fd57c3c7fb06963aa
#
_entry.id   7f6e1deee9737f8fd57c3c7fb06963aa
#
_cell.length_a   1.000
_cell.length_b   1.000
_cell.length_c   1.000
_cell.angle_alpha   90.00
_cell.angle_beta   90.00
_cell.angle_gamma   90.00
#
_symmetry.space_group_name_H-M   'P 1'
#
loop_
_entity.id
_entity.type
_entity.pdbx_description
1 polymer ?
#
loop_
_entity_poly.entity_id
_entity_poly.type
_entity_poly.pdbx_seq_one_letter_code
_entity_poly.pdbx_strand_id
1 'polypeptide(L)'
;STRKESSAASDVYKRQETLLNDLFATEHHLSANQEAIFAVPAIYIPLATQKLHGKNNVFVAAQNCHPKANGAYTGEISAPMYASVGVKHIVLGHSERREYFNESDAFLAEKTDAVLAIGSTPIFCCGEPLDIREAGTQNSFVETQLKNSLFHLSADQITKVVIAYEPIWAIGTGKTASSEQAQEIHAYIRSVFAAKYGQDIADQISILYGGSVKAANAKEIFSQPDVDGGLVGGASLIATEFAAIINALK
;
A
#
# COMPACT_ATOMS: atom_id res chain seq x y z
N SER A 1 -8.24 22.28 12.17
CA SER A 1 -7.26 21.39 11.56
C SER A 1 -7.88 20.00 11.48
N THR A 2 -8.46 19.69 10.33
CA THR A 2 -8.98 18.35 10.04
C THR A 2 -7.79 17.41 9.89
N ARG A 3 -7.64 16.46 10.83
CA ARG A 3 -6.71 15.34 10.68
C ARG A 3 -7.06 14.60 9.39
N LYS A 4 -6.08 14.48 8.51
CA LYS A 4 -6.15 13.59 7.37
C LYS A 4 -6.02 12.17 7.91
N GLU A 5 -7.07 11.39 7.82
CA GLU A 5 -7.08 10.01 8.28
C GLU A 5 -6.69 9.11 7.12
N SER A 6 -5.51 8.49 7.23
CA SER A 6 -5.16 7.33 6.42
C SER A 6 -5.80 6.07 7.05
N SER A 7 -5.79 4.93 6.37
CA SER A 7 -6.17 3.63 6.96
C SER A 7 -5.39 3.30 8.24
N ALA A 8 -4.34 4.06 8.50
CA ALA A 8 -3.52 4.07 9.70
C ALA A 8 -4.18 4.71 10.93
N ALA A 9 -5.22 5.51 10.79
CA ALA A 9 -5.63 6.44 11.82
C ALA A 9 -6.88 6.05 12.62
N SER A 10 -7.23 4.80 12.75
CA SER A 10 -8.28 4.42 13.68
C SER A 10 -7.72 4.26 15.09
N ASP A 11 -7.81 5.31 15.84
CA ASP A 11 -7.05 5.60 17.06
C ASP A 11 -7.54 4.90 18.33
N VAL A 12 -8.64 4.13 18.30
CA VAL A 12 -9.22 3.57 19.53
C VAL A 12 -9.49 2.08 19.39
N TYR A 13 -8.98 1.28 20.31
CA TYR A 13 -9.13 -0.18 20.35
C TYR A 13 -10.55 -0.68 20.05
N LYS A 14 -11.57 -0.12 20.69
CA LYS A 14 -12.97 -0.48 20.43
C LYS A 14 -13.41 -0.17 19.00
N ARG A 15 -12.87 0.88 18.40
CA ARG A 15 -13.18 1.27 17.03
C ARG A 15 -12.59 0.27 16.01
N GLN A 16 -11.36 -0.23 16.23
CA GLN A 16 -10.76 -1.26 15.37
C GLN A 16 -11.55 -2.56 15.43
N GLU A 17 -11.89 -3.02 16.62
CA GLU A 17 -12.66 -4.25 16.79
C GLU A 17 -14.06 -4.13 16.14
N THR A 18 -14.75 -3.01 16.38
CA THR A 18 -16.05 -2.73 15.77
C THR A 18 -15.94 -2.67 14.25
N LEU A 19 -14.97 -1.94 13.70
CA LEU A 19 -14.74 -1.83 12.25
C LEU A 19 -14.56 -3.21 11.60
N LEU A 20 -13.71 -4.06 12.18
CA LEU A 20 -13.48 -5.41 11.65
C LEU A 20 -14.74 -6.28 11.75
N ASN A 21 -15.45 -6.23 12.87
CA ASN A 21 -16.70 -6.98 13.04
C ASN A 21 -17.77 -6.50 12.03
N ASP A 22 -17.95 -5.20 11.86
CA ASP A 22 -18.93 -4.61 10.95
C ASP A 22 -18.58 -4.94 9.49
N LEU A 23 -17.29 -4.87 9.12
CA LEU A 23 -16.85 -5.23 7.78
C LEU A 23 -17.15 -6.71 7.47
N PHE A 24 -16.86 -7.61 8.41
CA PHE A 24 -17.14 -9.03 8.20
C PHE A 24 -18.61 -9.42 8.34
N ALA A 25 -19.44 -8.55 8.91
CA ALA A 25 -20.89 -8.65 8.85
C ALA A 25 -21.48 -8.10 7.53
N THR A 26 -20.70 -7.28 6.81
CA THR A 26 -21.08 -6.74 5.51
C THR A 26 -20.70 -7.72 4.40
N GLU A 27 -21.61 -7.94 3.46
CA GLU A 27 -21.35 -8.84 2.34
C GLU A 27 -20.25 -8.29 1.43
N HIS A 28 -19.19 -9.07 1.25
CA HIS A 28 -18.11 -8.79 0.33
C HIS A 28 -17.57 -10.10 -0.23
N HIS A 29 -17.15 -10.08 -1.48
CA HIS A 29 -16.67 -11.24 -2.20
C HIS A 29 -15.27 -10.99 -2.75
N LEU A 30 -14.35 -11.91 -2.44
CA LEU A 30 -13.03 -11.97 -3.03
C LEU A 30 -12.94 -13.22 -3.91
N SER A 31 -12.52 -13.05 -5.15
CA SER A 31 -12.16 -14.17 -6.02
C SER A 31 -10.81 -14.77 -5.59
N ALA A 32 -10.44 -15.92 -6.17
CA ALA A 32 -9.22 -16.62 -5.77
C ALA A 32 -7.91 -15.83 -6.00
N ASN A 33 -7.95 -14.86 -6.90
CA ASN A 33 -6.81 -13.99 -7.26
C ASN A 33 -6.88 -12.58 -6.63
N GLN A 34 -7.83 -12.34 -5.74
CA GLN A 34 -8.00 -11.06 -5.05
C GLN A 34 -7.67 -11.20 -3.57
N GLU A 35 -7.11 -10.16 -2.98
CA GLU A 35 -6.77 -10.09 -1.56
C GLU A 35 -7.29 -8.81 -0.93
N ALA A 36 -7.77 -8.90 0.32
CA ALA A 36 -8.06 -7.75 1.17
C ALA A 36 -7.01 -7.68 2.30
N ILE A 37 -6.25 -6.58 2.35
CA ILE A 37 -5.13 -6.42 3.26
C ILE A 37 -5.42 -5.26 4.22
N PHE A 38 -5.37 -5.54 5.54
CA PHE A 38 -5.68 -4.59 6.60
C PHE A 38 -4.39 -4.06 7.24
N ALA A 39 -3.96 -2.88 6.83
CA ALA A 39 -2.81 -2.19 7.42
C ALA A 39 -3.22 -1.46 8.70
N VAL A 40 -3.17 -2.15 9.84
CA VAL A 40 -3.58 -1.62 11.13
C VAL A 40 -2.39 -1.05 11.92
N PRO A 41 -2.61 -0.11 12.88
CA PRO A 41 -1.57 0.33 13.81
C PRO A 41 -0.96 -0.85 14.56
N ALA A 42 0.34 -0.79 14.83
CA ALA A 42 1.11 -1.92 15.38
C ALA A 42 0.51 -2.54 16.64
N ILE A 43 -0.04 -1.72 17.55
CA ILE A 43 -0.68 -2.17 18.79
C ILE A 43 -1.96 -3.02 18.56
N TYR A 44 -2.56 -2.95 17.37
CA TYR A 44 -3.78 -3.69 17.03
C TYR A 44 -3.52 -4.92 16.15
N ILE A 45 -2.29 -5.16 15.76
CA ILE A 45 -1.92 -6.32 14.92
C ILE A 45 -2.35 -7.65 15.56
N PRO A 46 -2.08 -7.92 16.86
CA PRO A 46 -2.51 -9.18 17.47
C PRO A 46 -4.04 -9.37 17.42
N LEU A 47 -4.81 -8.31 17.70
CA LEU A 47 -6.26 -8.35 17.60
C LEU A 47 -6.72 -8.63 16.16
N ALA A 48 -6.17 -7.90 15.19
CA ALA A 48 -6.53 -8.07 13.79
C ALA A 48 -6.18 -9.48 13.30
N THR A 49 -4.99 -9.99 13.61
CA THR A 49 -4.56 -11.35 13.24
C THR A 49 -5.50 -12.40 13.82
N GLN A 50 -5.91 -12.25 15.09
CA GLN A 50 -6.89 -13.14 15.71
C GLN A 50 -8.25 -13.10 15.00
N LYS A 51 -8.75 -11.91 14.69
CA LYS A 51 -10.06 -11.72 14.02
C LYS A 51 -10.07 -12.23 12.56
N LEU A 52 -8.93 -12.17 11.89
CA LEU A 52 -8.79 -12.61 10.49
C LEU A 52 -8.42 -14.08 10.36
N HIS A 53 -8.11 -14.76 11.46
CA HIS A 53 -7.73 -16.17 11.43
C HIS A 53 -8.79 -17.05 10.75
N GLY A 54 -8.35 -17.86 9.79
CA GLY A 54 -9.22 -18.77 9.04
C GLY A 54 -10.06 -18.11 7.93
N LYS A 55 -9.89 -16.80 7.68
CA LYS A 55 -10.51 -16.14 6.52
C LYS A 55 -9.61 -16.28 5.29
N ASN A 56 -10.21 -16.64 4.16
CA ASN A 56 -9.48 -16.80 2.90
C ASN A 56 -9.22 -15.45 2.25
N ASN A 57 -8.01 -15.28 1.70
CA ASN A 57 -7.59 -14.10 0.95
C ASN A 57 -7.69 -12.78 1.74
N VAL A 58 -7.62 -12.87 3.08
CA VAL A 58 -7.68 -11.71 3.98
C VAL A 58 -6.46 -11.71 4.88
N PHE A 59 -5.70 -10.62 4.89
CA PHE A 59 -4.42 -10.54 5.56
C PHE A 59 -4.29 -9.27 6.42
N VAL A 60 -3.40 -9.33 7.40
CA VAL A 60 -2.95 -8.17 8.17
C VAL A 60 -1.65 -7.65 7.60
N ALA A 61 -1.52 -6.33 7.48
CA ALA A 61 -0.28 -5.66 7.19
C ALA A 61 0.18 -4.78 8.35
N ALA A 62 1.49 -4.60 8.47
CA ALA A 62 2.09 -3.53 9.26
C ALA A 62 2.20 -2.25 8.41
N GLN A 63 2.16 -1.09 9.07
CA GLN A 63 2.23 0.21 8.39
C GLN A 63 3.66 0.72 8.15
N ASN A 64 4.64 0.04 8.72
CA ASN A 64 6.08 0.32 8.59
C ASN A 64 6.87 -0.78 9.29
N CYS A 65 8.19 -0.86 9.02
CA CYS A 65 9.15 -1.59 9.86
C CYS A 65 10.50 -0.88 9.89
N HIS A 66 11.36 -1.27 10.85
CA HIS A 66 12.77 -0.91 10.85
C HIS A 66 13.58 -1.90 9.99
N PRO A 67 14.62 -1.46 9.25
CA PRO A 67 15.39 -2.35 8.37
C PRO A 67 16.26 -3.34 9.12
N LYS A 68 16.72 -3.01 10.33
CA LYS A 68 17.58 -3.91 11.11
C LYS A 68 16.73 -4.93 11.88
N ALA A 69 17.11 -6.20 11.79
CA ALA A 69 16.41 -7.30 12.43
C ALA A 69 16.51 -7.25 13.97
N ASN A 70 17.61 -6.73 14.49
CA ASN A 70 17.90 -6.58 15.91
C ASN A 70 18.84 -5.38 16.16
N GLY A 71 19.08 -5.03 17.43
CA GLY A 71 19.98 -3.94 17.82
C GLY A 71 19.34 -2.96 18.79
N ALA A 72 20.08 -1.89 19.11
CA ALA A 72 19.67 -0.82 20.04
C ALA A 72 18.82 0.25 19.32
N TYR A 73 17.62 -0.13 18.87
CA TYR A 73 16.66 0.71 18.17
C TYR A 73 15.38 0.85 19.00
N THR A 74 15.49 1.51 20.15
CA THR A 74 14.40 1.64 21.12
C THR A 74 13.14 2.23 20.48
N GLY A 75 12.02 1.48 20.55
CA GLY A 75 10.72 1.89 20.00
C GLY A 75 10.46 1.39 18.58
N GLU A 76 11.47 0.87 17.86
CA GLU A 76 11.29 0.34 16.51
C GLU A 76 10.80 -1.14 16.52
N ILE A 77 10.04 -1.49 15.49
CA ILE A 77 9.57 -2.86 15.26
C ILE A 77 10.22 -3.37 13.97
N SER A 78 10.94 -4.49 14.07
CA SER A 78 11.61 -5.10 12.94
C SER A 78 10.68 -6.02 12.14
N ALA A 79 11.05 -6.32 10.89
CA ALA A 79 10.32 -7.26 10.05
C ALA A 79 10.18 -8.67 10.69
N PRO A 80 11.22 -9.28 11.32
CA PRO A 80 11.07 -10.54 12.06
C PRO A 80 10.06 -10.49 13.20
N MET A 81 9.96 -9.36 13.95
CA MET A 81 8.95 -9.20 14.99
C MET A 81 7.54 -9.27 14.41
N TYR A 82 7.28 -8.64 13.28
CA TYR A 82 5.99 -8.71 12.59
C TYR A 82 5.69 -10.13 12.07
N ALA A 83 6.66 -10.81 11.49
CA ALA A 83 6.49 -12.19 11.05
C ALA A 83 6.11 -13.13 12.20
N SER A 84 6.67 -12.92 13.40
CA SER A 84 6.39 -13.74 14.59
C SER A 84 4.93 -13.67 15.07
N VAL A 85 4.19 -12.62 14.68
CA VAL A 85 2.76 -12.43 14.98
C VAL A 85 1.87 -12.62 13.74
N GLY A 86 2.40 -13.22 12.67
CA GLY A 86 1.63 -13.63 11.49
C GLY A 86 1.40 -12.56 10.44
N VAL A 87 2.10 -11.43 10.51
CA VAL A 87 2.05 -10.37 9.48
C VAL A 87 2.79 -10.82 8.24
N LYS A 88 2.13 -10.76 7.09
CA LYS A 88 2.70 -11.14 5.78
C LYS A 88 2.98 -9.96 4.86
N HIS A 89 2.40 -8.80 5.12
CA HIS A 89 2.53 -7.60 4.28
C HIS A 89 3.00 -6.43 5.14
N ILE A 90 3.89 -5.60 4.60
CA ILE A 90 4.38 -4.40 5.29
C ILE A 90 4.39 -3.23 4.33
N VAL A 91 3.68 -2.16 4.68
CA VAL A 91 3.68 -0.89 3.93
C VAL A 91 4.99 -0.17 4.19
N LEU A 92 5.65 0.27 3.13
CA LEU A 92 6.94 0.96 3.18
C LEU A 92 6.88 2.25 2.35
N GLY A 93 7.46 3.32 2.87
CA GLY A 93 7.66 4.56 2.12
C GLY A 93 6.38 5.36 1.83
N HIS A 94 5.31 5.16 2.64
CA HIS A 94 4.12 6.01 2.56
C HIS A 94 4.53 7.49 2.60
N SER A 95 3.84 8.33 1.82
CA SER A 95 4.17 9.74 1.66
C SER A 95 4.35 10.50 2.98
N GLU A 96 3.51 10.23 3.98
CA GLU A 96 3.64 10.79 5.32
C GLU A 96 4.98 10.43 5.99
N ARG A 97 5.50 9.22 5.76
CA ARG A 97 6.76 8.80 6.33
C ARG A 97 7.96 9.42 5.62
N ARG A 98 7.87 9.57 4.31
CA ARG A 98 8.87 10.32 3.54
C ARG A 98 8.94 11.79 4.00
N GLU A 99 7.78 12.41 4.21
CA GLU A 99 7.67 13.82 4.59
C GLU A 99 8.02 14.06 6.07
N TYR A 100 7.40 13.32 7.00
CA TYR A 100 7.51 13.62 8.44
C TYR A 100 8.69 12.94 9.13
N PHE A 101 9.17 11.83 8.58
CA PHE A 101 10.26 11.03 9.16
C PHE A 101 11.50 11.01 8.26
N ASN A 102 11.50 11.76 7.15
CA ASN A 102 12.63 11.87 6.22
C ASN A 102 13.13 10.51 5.71
N GLU A 103 12.24 9.57 5.43
CA GLU A 103 12.61 8.28 4.89
C GLU A 103 13.11 8.43 3.46
N SER A 104 14.42 8.26 3.27
CA SER A 104 15.08 8.34 1.95
C SER A 104 14.86 7.06 1.13
N ASP A 105 15.03 7.16 -0.19
CA ASP A 105 14.96 6.00 -1.09
C ASP A 105 15.97 4.90 -0.70
N ALA A 106 17.18 5.27 -0.29
CA ALA A 106 18.20 4.32 0.17
C ALA A 106 17.76 3.60 1.46
N PHE A 107 17.16 4.33 2.41
CA PHE A 107 16.63 3.72 3.63
C PHE A 107 15.46 2.78 3.35
N LEU A 108 14.62 3.12 2.36
CA LEU A 108 13.52 2.29 1.92
C LEU A 108 14.00 1.04 1.15
N ALA A 109 15.12 1.11 0.44
CA ALA A 109 15.77 -0.06 -0.14
C ALA A 109 16.16 -1.07 0.96
N GLU A 110 16.83 -0.61 2.05
CA GLU A 110 17.16 -1.49 3.18
C GLU A 110 15.92 -2.12 3.84
N LYS A 111 14.82 -1.36 3.98
CA LYS A 111 13.55 -1.89 4.51
C LYS A 111 12.95 -2.94 3.60
N THR A 112 12.97 -2.71 2.29
CA THR A 112 12.46 -3.65 1.29
C THR A 112 13.22 -4.98 1.36
N ASP A 113 14.55 -4.92 1.44
CA ASP A 113 15.40 -6.11 1.62
C ASP A 113 15.07 -6.86 2.92
N ALA A 114 14.87 -6.13 4.02
CA ALA A 114 14.54 -6.75 5.31
C ALA A 114 13.18 -7.47 5.29
N VAL A 115 12.18 -6.92 4.58
CA VAL A 115 10.86 -7.54 4.43
C VAL A 115 10.93 -8.76 3.52
N LEU A 116 11.63 -8.68 2.41
CA LEU A 116 11.82 -9.82 1.49
C LEU A 116 12.63 -10.95 2.14
N ALA A 117 13.62 -10.63 2.97
CA ALA A 117 14.47 -11.62 3.64
C ALA A 117 13.70 -12.55 4.59
N ILE A 118 12.56 -12.12 5.12
CA ILE A 118 11.68 -12.93 5.98
C ILE A 118 10.53 -13.60 5.21
N GLY A 119 10.51 -13.50 3.88
CA GLY A 119 9.45 -14.04 3.04
C GLY A 119 8.12 -13.28 3.11
N SER A 120 8.13 -12.04 3.61
CA SER A 120 6.96 -11.16 3.60
C SER A 120 6.93 -10.28 2.34
N THR A 121 5.77 -9.73 2.03
CA THR A 121 5.51 -8.89 0.86
C THR A 121 5.62 -7.41 1.23
N PRO A 122 6.56 -6.64 0.66
CA PRO A 122 6.56 -5.20 0.76
C PRO A 122 5.41 -4.60 -0.07
N ILE A 123 4.65 -3.67 0.50
CA ILE A 123 3.76 -2.75 -0.23
C ILE A 123 4.51 -1.42 -0.29
N PHE A 124 5.20 -1.19 -1.40
CA PHE A 124 6.11 -0.06 -1.58
C PHE A 124 5.37 1.14 -2.14
N CYS A 125 5.35 2.25 -1.40
CA CYS A 125 4.70 3.49 -1.78
C CYS A 125 5.67 4.43 -2.52
N CYS A 126 5.20 4.97 -3.63
CA CYS A 126 5.87 6.03 -4.41
C CYS A 126 4.82 7.03 -4.90
N GLY A 127 5.25 8.24 -5.22
CA GLY A 127 4.33 9.26 -5.73
C GLY A 127 4.91 10.66 -5.64
N GLU A 128 4.25 11.61 -6.29
CA GLU A 128 4.72 12.98 -6.43
C GLU A 128 3.86 14.00 -5.71
N PRO A 129 4.48 15.09 -5.19
CA PRO A 129 3.76 16.26 -4.69
C PRO A 129 3.21 17.15 -5.84
N LEU A 130 2.43 18.16 -5.45
CA LEU A 130 1.70 19.00 -6.41
C LEU A 130 2.61 19.79 -7.33
N ASP A 131 3.68 20.35 -6.83
CA ASP A 131 4.66 21.14 -7.60
C ASP A 131 5.32 20.32 -8.72
N ILE A 132 5.66 19.07 -8.45
CA ILE A 132 6.18 18.12 -9.44
C ILE A 132 5.11 17.77 -10.49
N ARG A 133 3.85 17.60 -10.05
CA ARG A 133 2.74 17.35 -10.99
C ARG A 133 2.47 18.54 -11.89
N GLU A 134 2.45 19.76 -11.35
CA GLU A 134 2.24 21.00 -12.11
C GLU A 134 3.40 21.31 -13.07
N ALA A 135 4.62 20.90 -12.70
CA ALA A 135 5.79 21.01 -13.60
C ALA A 135 5.80 19.95 -14.73
N GLY A 136 4.88 18.97 -14.71
CA GLY A 136 4.84 17.89 -15.72
C GLY A 136 6.01 16.89 -15.60
N THR A 137 6.66 16.81 -14.45
CA THR A 137 7.86 15.96 -14.22
C THR A 137 7.57 14.75 -13.33
N GLN A 138 6.29 14.41 -13.10
CA GLN A 138 5.87 13.30 -12.25
C GLN A 138 6.47 11.96 -12.67
N ASN A 139 6.56 11.70 -13.96
CA ASN A 139 7.08 10.44 -14.49
C ASN A 139 8.53 10.22 -14.08
N SER A 140 9.42 11.18 -14.32
CA SER A 140 10.83 11.09 -13.96
C SER A 140 11.05 11.09 -12.43
N PHE A 141 10.19 11.78 -11.69
CA PHE A 141 10.24 11.80 -10.23
C PHE A 141 9.91 10.41 -9.65
N VAL A 142 8.79 9.81 -10.04
CA VAL A 142 8.38 8.48 -9.60
C VAL A 142 9.38 7.41 -10.05
N GLU A 143 9.86 7.48 -11.30
CA GLU A 143 10.89 6.59 -11.81
C GLU A 143 12.16 6.64 -10.95
N THR A 144 12.58 7.82 -10.52
CA THR A 144 13.75 8.00 -9.65
C THR A 144 13.55 7.31 -8.30
N GLN A 145 12.39 7.47 -7.65
CA GLN A 145 12.06 6.77 -6.41
C GLN A 145 12.14 5.25 -6.58
N LEU A 146 11.55 4.71 -7.66
CA LEU A 146 11.55 3.27 -7.95
C LEU A 146 12.96 2.75 -8.22
N LYS A 147 13.74 3.45 -9.03
CA LYS A 147 15.12 3.05 -9.35
C LYS A 147 16.00 3.03 -8.11
N ASN A 148 15.97 4.08 -7.33
CA ASN A 148 16.82 4.21 -6.14
C ASN A 148 16.47 3.20 -5.05
N SER A 149 15.19 2.82 -4.94
CA SER A 149 14.72 1.97 -3.86
C SER A 149 14.61 0.48 -4.23
N LEU A 150 14.37 0.14 -5.51
CA LEU A 150 13.99 -1.22 -5.89
C LEU A 150 14.86 -1.85 -6.97
N PHE A 151 15.62 -1.07 -7.77
CA PHE A 151 16.33 -1.61 -8.93
C PHE A 151 17.58 -2.43 -8.61
N HIS A 152 17.95 -2.57 -7.35
CA HIS A 152 18.95 -3.53 -6.88
C HIS A 152 18.38 -4.95 -6.76
N LEU A 153 17.04 -5.10 -6.75
CA LEU A 153 16.37 -6.40 -6.62
C LEU A 153 16.53 -7.24 -7.90
N SER A 154 16.56 -8.56 -7.73
CA SER A 154 16.47 -9.52 -8.85
C SER A 154 15.04 -9.60 -9.40
N ALA A 155 14.88 -10.25 -10.58
CA ALA A 155 13.57 -10.49 -11.18
C ALA A 155 12.63 -11.29 -10.24
N ASP A 156 13.14 -12.32 -9.57
CA ASP A 156 12.36 -13.10 -8.60
C ASP A 156 11.97 -12.32 -7.34
N GLN A 157 12.77 -11.33 -6.96
CA GLN A 157 12.47 -10.50 -5.81
C GLN A 157 11.43 -9.44 -6.12
N ILE A 158 11.53 -8.78 -7.28
CA ILE A 158 10.63 -7.68 -7.63
C ILE A 158 9.19 -8.17 -7.84
N THR A 159 8.96 -9.40 -8.31
CA THR A 159 7.61 -9.98 -8.43
C THR A 159 6.90 -10.20 -7.08
N LYS A 160 7.64 -10.14 -5.97
CA LYS A 160 7.10 -10.23 -4.60
C LYS A 160 6.78 -8.87 -3.98
N VAL A 161 7.05 -7.78 -4.70
CA VAL A 161 6.77 -6.42 -4.25
C VAL A 161 5.47 -5.94 -4.87
N VAL A 162 4.58 -5.39 -4.05
CA VAL A 162 3.41 -4.65 -4.50
C VAL A 162 3.78 -3.18 -4.53
N ILE A 163 3.46 -2.49 -5.61
CA ILE A 163 3.66 -1.04 -5.73
C ILE A 163 2.36 -0.33 -5.36
N ALA A 164 2.44 0.76 -4.61
CA ALA A 164 1.32 1.65 -4.34
C ALA A 164 1.68 3.06 -4.81
N TYR A 165 1.02 3.52 -5.87
CA TYR A 165 1.22 4.88 -6.36
C TYR A 165 0.32 5.87 -5.63
N GLU A 166 0.91 6.88 -5.02
CA GLU A 166 0.25 7.92 -4.26
C GLU A 166 0.32 9.27 -4.99
N PRO A 167 -0.76 9.76 -5.64
CA PRO A 167 -0.84 11.17 -6.05
C PRO A 167 -0.96 12.04 -4.79
N ILE A 168 0.18 12.45 -4.20
CA ILE A 168 0.23 13.11 -2.88
C ILE A 168 -0.64 14.37 -2.89
N TRP A 169 -0.71 15.08 -4.03
CA TRP A 169 -1.55 16.24 -4.25
C TRP A 169 -3.06 15.96 -4.17
N ALA A 170 -3.47 14.70 -4.30
CA ALA A 170 -4.88 14.27 -4.23
C ALA A 170 -5.21 13.58 -2.89
N ILE A 171 -4.24 13.36 -1.99
CA ILE A 171 -4.48 12.71 -0.70
C ILE A 171 -5.00 13.71 0.32
N GLY A 172 -6.27 13.54 0.76
CA GLY A 172 -6.89 14.36 1.79
C GLY A 172 -7.03 15.85 1.47
N THR A 173 -6.88 16.25 0.22
CA THR A 173 -7.01 17.64 -0.24
C THR A 173 -8.41 17.97 -0.77
N GLY A 174 -9.26 16.95 -0.96
CA GLY A 174 -10.54 17.06 -1.67
C GLY A 174 -10.39 17.00 -3.19
N LYS A 175 -9.17 17.05 -3.74
CA LYS A 175 -8.90 16.75 -5.15
C LYS A 175 -8.87 15.24 -5.37
N THR A 176 -9.25 14.80 -6.53
CA THR A 176 -9.19 13.39 -6.95
C THR A 176 -8.54 13.35 -8.33
N ALA A 177 -7.59 12.47 -8.55
CA ALA A 177 -7.11 12.20 -9.89
C ALA A 177 -8.23 11.54 -10.71
N SER A 178 -8.32 11.84 -12.00
CA SER A 178 -9.23 11.12 -12.88
C SER A 178 -8.74 9.68 -13.09
N SER A 179 -9.63 8.79 -13.56
CA SER A 179 -9.29 7.42 -13.90
C SER A 179 -8.23 7.35 -15.01
N GLU A 180 -8.26 8.28 -15.96
CA GLU A 180 -7.26 8.39 -17.05
C GLU A 180 -5.89 8.83 -16.49
N GLN A 181 -5.87 9.78 -15.54
CA GLN A 181 -4.63 10.19 -14.87
C GLN A 181 -4.03 9.06 -14.05
N ALA A 182 -4.87 8.25 -13.37
CA ALA A 182 -4.42 7.05 -12.68
C ALA A 182 -3.84 6.04 -13.67
N GLN A 183 -4.55 5.76 -14.77
CA GLN A 183 -4.09 4.86 -15.82
C GLN A 183 -2.75 5.30 -16.43
N GLU A 184 -2.62 6.59 -16.78
CA GLU A 184 -1.39 7.12 -17.38
C GLU A 184 -0.15 6.82 -16.54
N ILE A 185 -0.19 7.16 -15.25
CA ILE A 185 0.97 6.96 -14.38
C ILE A 185 1.19 5.48 -14.03
N HIS A 186 0.14 4.67 -13.89
CA HIS A 186 0.26 3.24 -13.67
C HIS A 186 0.89 2.54 -14.88
N ALA A 187 0.45 2.85 -16.09
CA ALA A 187 1.07 2.36 -17.33
C ALA A 187 2.56 2.76 -17.42
N TYR A 188 2.88 4.00 -17.04
CA TYR A 188 4.25 4.46 -16.99
C TYR A 188 5.09 3.67 -15.98
N ILE A 189 4.60 3.49 -14.75
CA ILE A 189 5.28 2.67 -13.72
C ILE A 189 5.53 1.26 -14.24
N ARG A 190 4.54 0.60 -14.85
CA ARG A 190 4.70 -0.73 -15.44
C ARG A 190 5.75 -0.74 -16.54
N SER A 191 5.78 0.29 -17.39
CA SER A 191 6.79 0.42 -18.45
C SER A 191 8.23 0.57 -17.90
N VAL A 192 8.40 1.23 -16.76
CA VAL A 192 9.69 1.37 -16.05
C VAL A 192 10.21 0.00 -15.58
N PHE A 193 9.32 -0.86 -15.06
CA PHE A 193 9.68 -2.24 -14.71
C PHE A 193 9.92 -3.12 -15.94
N ALA A 194 9.11 -2.96 -16.99
CA ALA A 194 9.27 -3.68 -18.24
C ALA A 194 10.62 -3.38 -18.91
N ALA A 195 11.05 -2.13 -18.88
CA ALA A 195 12.34 -1.71 -19.41
C ALA A 195 13.54 -2.37 -18.71
N LYS A 196 13.40 -2.67 -17.41
CA LYS A 196 14.48 -3.31 -16.64
C LYS A 196 14.42 -4.83 -16.63
N TYR A 197 13.24 -5.40 -16.42
CA TYR A 197 13.07 -6.82 -16.12
C TYR A 197 12.39 -7.62 -17.25
N GLY A 198 11.88 -6.94 -18.27
CA GLY A 198 11.05 -7.52 -19.33
C GLY A 198 9.55 -7.47 -19.01
N GLN A 199 8.73 -7.55 -20.07
CA GLN A 199 7.28 -7.40 -19.96
C GLN A 199 6.66 -8.50 -19.09
N ASP A 200 7.06 -9.74 -19.24
CA ASP A 200 6.51 -10.88 -18.47
C ASP A 200 6.68 -10.73 -16.95
N ILE A 201 7.74 -10.06 -16.51
CA ILE A 201 7.98 -9.75 -15.09
C ILE A 201 7.13 -8.53 -14.68
N ALA A 202 7.08 -7.50 -15.51
CA ALA A 202 6.31 -6.29 -15.22
C ALA A 202 4.81 -6.59 -15.10
N ASP A 203 4.29 -7.53 -15.88
CA ASP A 203 2.89 -7.95 -15.82
C ASP A 203 2.51 -8.72 -14.55
N GLN A 204 3.52 -9.27 -13.83
CA GLN A 204 3.33 -9.94 -12.55
C GLN A 204 3.35 -8.98 -11.35
N ILE A 205 3.77 -7.72 -11.53
CA ILE A 205 3.86 -6.74 -10.46
C ILE A 205 2.48 -6.08 -10.27
N SER A 206 1.88 -6.22 -9.09
CA SER A 206 0.65 -5.50 -8.76
C SER A 206 0.93 -4.02 -8.48
N ILE A 207 0.17 -3.13 -9.11
CA ILE A 207 0.28 -1.68 -8.96
C ILE A 207 -1.04 -1.13 -8.44
N LEU A 208 -1.06 -0.69 -7.18
CA LEU A 208 -2.23 -0.17 -6.49
C LEU A 208 -2.32 1.35 -6.63
N TYR A 209 -3.52 1.86 -6.79
CA TYR A 209 -3.80 3.29 -6.73
C TYR A 209 -4.00 3.74 -5.27
N GLY A 210 -3.16 4.65 -4.78
CA GLY A 210 -3.13 5.17 -3.41
C GLY A 210 -3.72 6.58 -3.25
N GLY A 211 -4.47 7.08 -4.22
CA GLY A 211 -5.18 8.34 -4.10
C GLY A 211 -6.53 8.20 -3.41
N SER A 212 -7.41 9.19 -3.59
CA SER A 212 -8.75 9.20 -2.98
C SER A 212 -9.67 8.18 -3.65
N VAL A 213 -9.82 7.00 -3.04
CA VAL A 213 -10.77 5.95 -3.45
C VAL A 213 -11.98 5.95 -2.53
N LYS A 214 -13.18 5.88 -3.14
CA LYS A 214 -14.50 5.76 -2.48
C LYS A 214 -15.33 4.71 -3.21
N ALA A 215 -16.39 4.22 -2.60
CA ALA A 215 -17.34 3.32 -3.28
C ALA A 215 -17.83 3.85 -4.63
N ALA A 216 -18.04 5.15 -4.74
CA ALA A 216 -18.56 5.81 -5.94
C ALA A 216 -17.60 5.83 -7.14
N ASN A 217 -16.27 5.79 -6.93
CA ASN A 217 -15.26 5.87 -8.01
C ASN A 217 -14.39 4.62 -8.12
N ALA A 218 -14.44 3.70 -7.16
CA ALA A 218 -13.59 2.52 -7.13
C ALA A 218 -13.69 1.67 -8.40
N LYS A 219 -14.92 1.39 -8.86
CA LYS A 219 -15.15 0.59 -10.07
C LYS A 219 -14.52 1.21 -11.32
N GLU A 220 -14.63 2.52 -11.48
CA GLU A 220 -14.06 3.25 -12.62
C GLU A 220 -12.53 3.21 -12.59
N ILE A 221 -11.93 3.48 -11.42
CA ILE A 221 -10.46 3.46 -11.24
C ILE A 221 -9.92 2.03 -11.43
N PHE A 222 -10.53 1.03 -10.79
CA PHE A 222 -10.04 -0.36 -10.86
C PHE A 222 -10.32 -1.04 -12.19
N SER A 223 -11.21 -0.48 -13.04
CA SER A 223 -11.40 -0.99 -14.40
C SER A 223 -10.26 -0.63 -15.36
N GLN A 224 -9.39 0.29 -14.98
CA GLN A 224 -8.26 0.70 -15.81
C GLN A 224 -7.27 -0.47 -15.99
N PRO A 225 -6.68 -0.65 -17.20
CA PRO A 225 -5.84 -1.80 -17.53
C PRO A 225 -4.67 -2.03 -16.57
N ASP A 226 -3.99 -0.96 -16.15
CA ASP A 226 -2.77 -1.03 -15.33
C ASP A 226 -3.01 -0.79 -13.84
N VAL A 227 -4.27 -0.61 -13.41
CA VAL A 227 -4.63 -0.45 -11.99
C VAL A 227 -5.10 -1.80 -11.45
N ASP A 228 -4.31 -2.41 -10.57
CA ASP A 228 -4.57 -3.76 -10.04
C ASP A 228 -5.35 -3.75 -8.72
N GLY A 229 -5.67 -2.56 -8.18
CA GLY A 229 -6.42 -2.39 -6.94
C GLY A 229 -6.15 -1.04 -6.28
N GLY A 230 -6.38 -0.93 -4.98
CA GLY A 230 -6.23 0.33 -4.26
C GLY A 230 -5.57 0.21 -2.89
N LEU A 231 -4.77 1.20 -2.52
CA LEU A 231 -4.35 1.46 -1.15
C LEU A 231 -5.28 2.52 -0.57
N VAL A 232 -6.25 2.08 0.25
CA VAL A 232 -7.40 2.90 0.65
C VAL A 232 -7.16 3.54 2.01
N GLY A 233 -7.25 4.86 2.09
CA GLY A 233 -7.16 5.64 3.33
C GLY A 233 -8.49 5.76 4.08
N GLY A 234 -8.99 6.98 4.27
CA GLY A 234 -10.17 7.29 5.11
C GLY A 234 -11.43 6.48 4.84
N ALA A 235 -11.71 6.10 3.58
CA ALA A 235 -12.87 5.27 3.24
C ALA A 235 -12.79 3.86 3.85
N SER A 236 -11.59 3.34 4.16
CA SER A 236 -11.42 2.04 4.83
C SER A 236 -11.89 2.04 6.29
N LEU A 237 -12.12 3.21 6.89
CA LEU A 237 -12.62 3.35 8.25
C LEU A 237 -14.16 3.23 8.36
N ILE A 238 -14.85 3.10 7.23
CA ILE A 238 -16.29 2.89 7.15
C ILE A 238 -16.54 1.53 6.52
N ALA A 239 -17.02 0.56 7.29
CA ALA A 239 -17.14 -0.84 6.89
C ALA A 239 -17.92 -1.02 5.57
N THR A 240 -19.04 -0.32 5.41
CA THR A 240 -19.87 -0.38 4.19
C THR A 240 -19.18 0.22 2.96
N GLU A 241 -18.45 1.33 3.13
CA GLU A 241 -17.64 1.92 2.06
C GLU A 241 -16.52 0.96 1.64
N PHE A 242 -15.80 0.41 2.62
CA PHE A 242 -14.69 -0.47 2.32
C PHE A 242 -15.15 -1.79 1.68
N ALA A 243 -16.26 -2.39 2.14
CA ALA A 243 -16.86 -3.56 1.49
C ALA A 243 -17.25 -3.26 0.04
N ALA A 244 -17.84 -2.09 -0.23
CA ALA A 244 -18.19 -1.68 -1.59
C ALA A 244 -16.95 -1.47 -2.48
N ILE A 245 -15.84 -0.97 -1.92
CA ILE A 245 -14.57 -0.84 -2.62
C ILE A 245 -13.97 -2.24 -2.92
N ILE A 246 -14.02 -3.18 -1.97
CA ILE A 246 -13.58 -4.57 -2.19
C ILE A 246 -14.40 -5.20 -3.33
N ASN A 247 -15.72 -5.04 -3.33
CA ASN A 247 -16.61 -5.57 -4.37
C ASN A 247 -16.43 -4.89 -5.75
N ALA A 248 -15.70 -3.78 -5.83
CA ALA A 248 -15.39 -3.09 -7.09
C ALA A 248 -14.13 -3.63 -7.80
N LEU A 249 -13.36 -4.54 -7.16
CA LEU A 249 -12.19 -5.19 -7.78
C LEU A 249 -12.63 -6.02 -9.00
N LYS A 250 -11.78 -6.02 -10.05
CA LYS A 250 -12.02 -6.76 -11.32
C LYS A 250 -11.49 -8.19 -11.26
#